data_2906604c92c6742cba97ab3a19c27a37
#
_entry.id   2906604c92c6742cba97ab3a19c27a37
#
_cell.length_a   1.000
_cell.length_b   1.000
_cell.length_c   1.000
_cell.angle_alpha   90.00
_cell.angle_beta   90.00
_cell.angle_gamma   90.00
#
_symmetry.space_group_name_H-M   'P 1'
#
loop_
_entity.id
_entity.type
_entity.pdbx_description
1 polymer ?
#
loop_
_entity_poly.entity_id
_entity_poly.type
_entity_poly.pdbx_seq_one_letter_code
_entity_poly.pdbx_strand_id
1 'polypeptide(L)'
;MKNYLVFSMAALLVGASCNTKQEKAAEGFTGAPGEVKLVTLDPGHFHAALVQKVSYPQVSKDVYVYAPTGFDVDEHLKRIQGFNTRAENPTAWNEIVYTGDDYLEKMLTEKKGNVMIQAGNNGKKTEYIKKTLEAGINVLSEADGDQQPEL
;
A
#
# COMPACT_ATOMS: atom_id res chain seq x y z
N MET A 1 -58.29 -55.19 -21.29
CA MET A 1 -56.89 -54.95 -21.12
C MET A 1 -56.59 -53.56 -21.55
N LYS A 2 -56.40 -52.59 -20.59
CA LYS A 2 -56.16 -51.17 -20.83
C LYS A 2 -54.71 -50.89 -20.44
N ASN A 3 -53.89 -50.57 -21.46
CA ASN A 3 -52.50 -50.14 -21.24
C ASN A 3 -52.49 -48.64 -20.93
N TYR A 4 -51.97 -48.30 -19.74
CA TYR A 4 -51.68 -46.91 -19.41
C TYR A 4 -50.18 -46.62 -19.67
N LEU A 5 -49.93 -45.76 -20.64
CA LEU A 5 -48.63 -45.21 -20.94
C LEU A 5 -48.32 -44.09 -19.93
N VAL A 6 -47.33 -44.26 -19.09
CA VAL A 6 -46.86 -43.24 -18.16
C VAL A 6 -45.78 -42.45 -18.86
N PHE A 7 -46.03 -41.18 -19.19
CA PHE A 7 -45.03 -40.24 -19.69
C PHE A 7 -44.28 -39.65 -18.49
N SER A 8 -43.01 -40.03 -18.37
CA SER A 8 -42.11 -39.45 -17.38
C SER A 8 -41.50 -38.17 -17.95
N MET A 9 -41.90 -37.02 -17.40
CA MET A 9 -41.39 -35.73 -17.81
C MET A 9 -40.15 -35.39 -16.96
N ALA A 10 -38.96 -35.56 -17.57
CA ALA A 10 -37.70 -35.21 -16.95
C ALA A 10 -37.54 -33.69 -17.04
N ALA A 11 -37.62 -33.01 -15.90
CA ALA A 11 -37.32 -31.57 -15.78
C ALA A 11 -35.80 -31.39 -15.70
N LEU A 12 -35.20 -30.82 -16.74
CA LEU A 12 -33.79 -30.33 -16.71
C LEU A 12 -33.75 -29.06 -15.87
N LEU A 13 -33.22 -29.15 -14.65
CA LEU A 13 -32.79 -28.02 -13.87
C LEU A 13 -31.45 -27.52 -14.41
N VAL A 14 -31.48 -26.46 -15.22
CA VAL A 14 -30.28 -25.71 -15.59
C VAL A 14 -29.91 -24.86 -14.39
N GLY A 15 -28.96 -25.34 -13.60
CA GLY A 15 -28.34 -24.57 -12.51
C GLY A 15 -27.44 -23.49 -13.10
N ALA A 16 -27.91 -22.24 -13.10
CA ALA A 16 -27.06 -21.07 -13.35
C ALA A 16 -26.08 -20.95 -12.18
N SER A 17 -24.84 -21.44 -12.36
CA SER A 17 -23.76 -21.21 -11.42
C SER A 17 -23.34 -19.73 -11.54
N CYS A 18 -23.87 -18.87 -10.67
CA CYS A 18 -23.32 -17.55 -10.45
C CYS A 18 -21.93 -17.72 -9.82
N ASN A 19 -20.90 -17.64 -10.65
CA ASN A 19 -19.53 -17.58 -10.19
C ASN A 19 -19.28 -16.17 -9.64
N THR A 20 -19.79 -15.90 -8.43
CA THR A 20 -19.40 -14.73 -7.67
C THR A 20 -17.92 -14.91 -7.31
N LYS A 21 -17.03 -14.17 -7.98
CA LYS A 21 -15.67 -13.96 -7.47
C LYS A 21 -15.85 -13.41 -6.06
N GLN A 22 -15.65 -14.27 -5.08
CA GLN A 22 -15.57 -13.88 -3.68
C GLN A 22 -14.31 -13.03 -3.59
N GLU A 23 -14.45 -11.71 -3.58
CA GLU A 23 -13.36 -10.81 -3.23
C GLU A 23 -12.92 -11.24 -1.83
N LYS A 24 -11.69 -11.80 -1.78
CA LYS A 24 -11.06 -12.15 -0.51
C LYS A 24 -10.96 -10.85 0.29
N ALA A 25 -11.76 -10.73 1.34
CA ALA A 25 -11.67 -9.60 2.25
C ALA A 25 -10.20 -9.46 2.65
N ALA A 26 -9.64 -8.26 2.54
CA ALA A 26 -8.28 -8.00 2.96
C ALA A 26 -8.17 -8.46 4.43
N GLU A 27 -7.30 -9.43 4.69
CA GLU A 27 -7.02 -9.86 6.05
C GLU A 27 -6.45 -8.64 6.79
N GLY A 28 -7.14 -8.19 7.84
CA GLY A 28 -6.71 -7.04 8.64
C GLY A 28 -5.38 -7.33 9.33
N PHE A 29 -4.68 -6.29 9.74
CA PHE A 29 -3.47 -6.43 10.54
C PHE A 29 -3.79 -7.08 11.90
N THR A 30 -2.95 -8.02 12.31
CA THR A 30 -3.09 -8.77 13.58
C THR A 30 -2.33 -8.12 14.73
N GLY A 31 -1.41 -7.20 14.42
CA GLY A 31 -0.49 -6.58 15.37
C GLY A 31 0.77 -7.41 15.63
N ALA A 32 1.03 -8.42 14.81
CA ALA A 32 2.22 -9.25 14.95
C ALA A 32 3.51 -8.45 14.68
N PRO A 33 4.64 -8.82 15.32
CA PRO A 33 5.93 -8.15 15.09
C PRO A 33 6.34 -8.20 13.62
N GLY A 34 6.73 -7.03 13.06
CA GLY A 34 7.20 -6.88 11.68
C GLY A 34 6.13 -7.10 10.61
N GLU A 35 4.86 -7.20 10.98
CA GLU A 35 3.74 -7.41 10.06
C GLU A 35 3.55 -6.23 9.10
N VAL A 36 3.74 -5.01 9.60
CA VAL A 36 3.66 -3.79 8.82
C VAL A 36 4.98 -3.57 8.09
N LYS A 37 4.95 -3.60 6.78
CA LYS A 37 6.11 -3.36 5.90
C LYS A 37 5.88 -2.06 5.15
N LEU A 38 6.68 -1.05 5.48
CA LEU A 38 6.54 0.28 4.90
C LEU A 38 7.16 0.35 3.51
N VAL A 39 6.49 1.10 2.65
CA VAL A 39 7.00 1.57 1.36
C VAL A 39 6.86 3.07 1.32
N THR A 40 7.94 3.81 1.13
CA THR A 40 7.90 5.26 0.90
C THR A 40 7.91 5.53 -0.59
N LEU A 41 6.92 6.26 -1.08
CA LEU A 41 6.80 6.61 -2.50
C LEU A 41 6.96 8.11 -2.70
N ASP A 42 7.96 8.52 -3.51
CA ASP A 42 8.22 9.89 -3.95
C ASP A 42 8.10 10.93 -2.80
N PRO A 43 8.98 10.85 -1.77
CA PRO A 43 8.85 11.60 -0.52
C PRO A 43 9.22 13.08 -0.72
N GLY A 44 8.28 13.90 -1.20
CA GLY A 44 8.47 15.33 -1.45
C GLY A 44 8.25 16.23 -0.23
N HIS A 45 7.85 15.68 0.92
CA HIS A 45 7.61 16.42 2.14
C HIS A 45 8.14 15.69 3.38
N PHE A 46 8.61 16.44 4.39
CA PHE A 46 9.23 15.85 5.58
C PHE A 46 8.29 14.93 6.39
N HIS A 47 6.98 15.04 6.23
CA HIS A 47 6.00 14.19 6.89
C HIS A 47 6.19 12.72 6.54
N ALA A 48 6.68 12.39 5.33
CA ALA A 48 6.98 11.01 4.97
C ALA A 48 7.94 10.35 5.98
N ALA A 49 8.94 11.08 6.46
CA ALA A 49 9.91 10.58 7.42
C ALA A 49 9.36 10.49 8.86
N LEU A 50 8.32 11.25 9.23
CA LEU A 50 7.80 11.27 10.60
C LEU A 50 7.24 9.93 11.05
N VAL A 51 6.75 9.10 10.13
CA VAL A 51 6.28 7.73 10.41
C VAL A 51 7.41 6.88 11.01
N GLN A 52 8.65 7.19 10.65
CA GLN A 52 9.85 6.47 11.09
C GLN A 52 10.57 7.18 12.26
N LYS A 53 10.00 8.24 12.83
CA LYS A 53 10.60 8.96 13.95
C LYS A 53 10.79 8.10 15.20
N VAL A 54 9.95 7.09 15.39
CA VAL A 54 10.05 6.10 16.47
C VAL A 54 9.86 4.70 15.88
N SER A 55 10.44 3.69 16.55
CA SER A 55 10.28 2.30 16.14
C SER A 55 9.09 1.67 16.86
N TYR A 56 8.34 0.85 16.14
CA TYR A 56 7.25 0.05 16.68
C TYR A 56 7.52 -1.43 16.42
N PRO A 57 7.27 -2.33 17.38
CA PRO A 57 7.49 -3.77 17.19
C PRO A 57 6.76 -4.36 15.99
N GLN A 58 5.58 -3.82 15.68
CA GLN A 58 4.74 -4.28 14.57
C GLN A 58 5.27 -3.86 13.18
N VAL A 59 6.18 -2.87 13.14
CA VAL A 59 6.73 -2.36 11.88
C VAL A 59 8.08 -2.99 11.60
N SER A 60 8.24 -3.55 10.40
CA SER A 60 9.52 -4.06 9.91
C SER A 60 10.57 -2.94 9.90
N LYS A 61 11.80 -3.27 10.25
CA LYS A 61 12.92 -2.32 10.15
C LYS A 61 13.34 -2.04 8.71
N ASP A 62 13.06 -2.98 7.80
CA ASP A 62 13.31 -2.79 6.38
C ASP A 62 12.18 -1.96 5.77
N VAL A 63 12.55 -0.81 5.20
CA VAL A 63 11.65 0.13 4.53
C VAL A 63 12.11 0.30 3.09
N TYR A 64 11.19 0.11 2.16
CA TYR A 64 11.49 0.24 0.74
C TYR A 64 11.15 1.65 0.26
N VAL A 65 12.10 2.32 -0.38
CA VAL A 65 11.94 3.67 -0.90
C VAL A 65 11.96 3.62 -2.43
N TYR A 66 10.91 4.10 -3.06
CA TYR A 66 10.81 4.20 -4.52
C TYR A 66 10.59 5.68 -4.89
N ALA A 67 11.52 6.26 -5.60
CA ALA A 67 11.47 7.69 -5.92
C ALA A 67 12.26 8.01 -7.21
N PRO A 68 12.02 9.16 -7.84
CA PRO A 68 12.99 9.71 -8.77
C PRO A 68 14.28 10.09 -8.03
N THR A 69 15.38 10.18 -8.74
CA THR A 69 16.62 10.77 -8.19
C THR A 69 16.42 12.26 -7.92
N GLY A 70 16.97 12.77 -6.83
CA GLY A 70 16.97 14.21 -6.57
C GLY A 70 16.92 14.58 -5.10
N PHE A 71 16.79 15.88 -4.88
CA PHE A 71 16.87 16.52 -3.56
C PHE A 71 15.88 15.91 -2.55
N ASP A 72 14.64 15.63 -2.96
CA ASP A 72 13.60 15.20 -2.04
C ASP A 72 13.88 13.83 -1.42
N VAL A 73 14.31 12.87 -2.24
CA VAL A 73 14.70 11.54 -1.74
C VAL A 73 15.96 11.62 -0.87
N ASP A 74 16.94 12.44 -1.24
CA ASP A 74 18.16 12.62 -0.46
C ASP A 74 17.87 13.22 0.91
N GLU A 75 17.01 14.23 1.00
CA GLU A 75 16.58 14.84 2.26
C GLU A 75 15.74 13.88 3.12
N HIS A 76 14.93 13.04 2.49
CA HIS A 76 14.21 11.99 3.20
C HIS A 76 15.19 11.03 3.88
N LEU A 77 16.13 10.46 3.13
CA LEU A 77 17.14 9.53 3.64
C LEU A 77 18.01 10.14 4.74
N LYS A 78 18.39 11.40 4.58
CA LYS A 78 19.14 12.15 5.60
C LYS A 78 18.35 12.29 6.90
N ARG A 79 17.03 12.53 6.85
CA ARG A 79 16.16 12.58 8.04
C ARG A 79 16.11 11.24 8.75
N ILE A 80 15.95 10.15 7.99
CA ILE A 80 15.96 8.79 8.57
C ILE A 80 17.30 8.49 9.22
N GLN A 81 18.41 8.82 8.55
CA GLN A 81 19.74 8.70 9.15
C GLN A 81 19.85 9.50 10.44
N GLY A 82 19.28 10.72 10.50
CA GLY A 82 19.22 11.53 11.71
C GLY A 82 18.46 10.84 12.84
N PHE A 83 17.36 10.15 12.56
CA PHE A 83 16.63 9.35 13.55
C PHE A 83 17.44 8.14 14.02
N ASN A 84 18.17 7.49 13.13
CA ASN A 84 19.01 6.33 13.45
C ASN A 84 20.23 6.69 14.32
N THR A 85 20.75 7.92 14.19
CA THR A 85 22.03 8.33 14.83
C THR A 85 21.88 9.31 16.00
N ARG A 86 20.66 9.75 16.30
CA ARG A 86 20.44 10.70 17.41
C ARG A 86 20.81 10.06 18.76
N ALA A 87 21.23 10.90 19.70
CA ALA A 87 21.70 10.45 21.02
C ALA A 87 20.56 9.85 21.87
N GLU A 88 19.33 10.37 21.74
CA GLU A 88 18.18 9.92 22.53
C GLU A 88 17.22 9.12 21.65
N ASN A 89 16.87 7.93 22.11
CA ASN A 89 15.93 7.02 21.44
C ASN A 89 16.26 6.80 19.95
N PRO A 90 17.49 6.39 19.59
CA PRO A 90 17.85 6.12 18.20
C PRO A 90 16.94 5.03 17.63
N THR A 91 16.65 5.13 16.34
CA THR A 91 15.98 4.08 15.57
C THR A 91 17.01 3.20 14.87
N ALA A 92 16.56 2.19 14.13
CA ALA A 92 17.44 1.28 13.39
C ALA A 92 16.78 0.88 12.06
N TRP A 93 16.31 1.89 11.32
CA TRP A 93 15.70 1.69 10.01
C TRP A 93 16.74 1.33 8.97
N ASN A 94 16.40 0.39 8.13
CA ASN A 94 17.21 -0.04 6.98
C ASN A 94 16.46 0.36 5.70
N GLU A 95 16.91 1.45 5.07
CA GLU A 95 16.30 1.96 3.84
C GLU A 95 16.84 1.19 2.63
N ILE A 96 15.95 0.50 1.92
CA ILE A 96 16.23 -0.22 0.67
C ILE A 96 15.72 0.64 -0.46
N VAL A 97 16.64 1.38 -1.09
CA VAL A 97 16.32 2.49 -2.00
C VAL A 97 16.39 2.05 -3.44
N TYR A 98 15.36 2.36 -4.20
CA TYR A 98 15.35 2.35 -5.65
C TYR A 98 15.07 3.76 -6.19
N THR A 99 15.97 4.27 -7.01
CA THR A 99 15.79 5.54 -7.72
C THR A 99 15.83 5.31 -9.23
N GLY A 100 14.77 5.72 -9.92
CA GLY A 100 14.65 5.56 -11.37
C GLY A 100 13.35 6.16 -11.86
N ASP A 101 13.23 6.40 -13.15
CA ASP A 101 12.04 7.01 -13.75
C ASP A 101 10.80 6.10 -13.66
N ASP A 102 11.02 4.79 -13.55
CA ASP A 102 9.98 3.75 -13.42
C ASP A 102 9.65 3.38 -11.95
N TYR A 103 10.01 4.24 -10.99
CA TYR A 103 9.87 3.97 -9.54
C TYR A 103 8.46 3.52 -9.13
N LEU A 104 7.41 4.11 -9.71
CA LEU A 104 6.02 3.74 -9.41
C LEU A 104 5.69 2.34 -9.91
N GLU A 105 5.98 2.06 -11.18
CA GLU A 105 5.72 0.75 -11.80
C GLU A 105 6.50 -0.36 -11.11
N LYS A 106 7.72 -0.06 -10.71
CA LYS A 106 8.58 -0.99 -9.97
C LYS A 106 7.98 -1.30 -8.59
N MET A 107 7.57 -0.29 -7.83
CA MET A 107 6.89 -0.48 -6.55
C MET A 107 5.64 -1.36 -6.70
N LEU A 108 4.78 -1.05 -7.68
CA LEU A 108 3.52 -1.77 -7.93
C LEU A 108 3.75 -3.22 -8.38
N THR A 109 4.86 -3.50 -9.05
CA THR A 109 5.23 -4.84 -9.52
C THR A 109 5.87 -5.66 -8.41
N GLU A 110 6.82 -5.09 -7.67
CA GLU A 110 7.57 -5.80 -6.63
C GLU A 110 6.76 -6.06 -5.36
N LYS A 111 5.87 -5.13 -4.99
CA LYS A 111 4.99 -5.21 -3.81
C LYS A 111 5.75 -5.63 -2.54
N LYS A 112 6.89 -4.99 -2.28
CA LYS A 112 7.77 -5.33 -1.16
C LYS A 112 7.21 -4.95 0.21
N GLY A 113 6.19 -4.08 0.25
CA GLY A 113 5.50 -3.69 1.47
C GLY A 113 3.99 -3.77 1.37
N ASN A 114 3.31 -3.52 2.48
CA ASN A 114 1.86 -3.58 2.60
C ASN A 114 1.22 -2.28 3.07
N VAL A 115 2.04 -1.26 3.39
CA VAL A 115 1.59 0.11 3.68
C VAL A 115 2.49 1.09 2.93
N MET A 116 1.92 1.82 1.99
CA MET A 116 2.61 2.87 1.26
C MET A 116 2.43 4.21 2.00
N ILE A 117 3.56 4.88 2.23
CA ILE A 117 3.63 6.24 2.78
C ILE A 117 3.76 7.22 1.63
N GLN A 118 2.87 8.22 1.61
CA GLN A 118 2.91 9.28 0.62
C GLN A 118 2.76 10.64 1.31
N ALA A 119 3.75 11.52 1.13
CA ALA A 119 3.73 12.89 1.59
C ALA A 119 4.47 13.80 0.61
N GLY A 120 3.83 14.85 0.19
CA GLY A 120 4.31 15.75 -0.87
C GLY A 120 3.83 15.34 -2.26
N ASN A 121 4.32 16.03 -3.27
CA ASN A 121 3.97 15.85 -4.70
C ASN A 121 2.46 15.79 -4.97
N ASN A 122 1.73 16.82 -4.53
CA ASN A 122 0.26 16.85 -4.61
C ASN A 122 -0.29 16.66 -6.03
N GLY A 123 0.47 17.04 -7.06
CA GLY A 123 0.08 16.85 -8.46
C GLY A 123 -0.05 15.38 -8.89
N LYS A 124 0.67 14.47 -8.25
CA LYS A 124 0.64 13.03 -8.53
C LYS A 124 -0.08 12.20 -7.46
N LYS A 125 -0.41 12.79 -6.34
CA LYS A 125 -0.92 12.14 -5.14
C LYS A 125 -2.13 11.24 -5.42
N THR A 126 -3.13 11.75 -6.13
CA THR A 126 -4.35 11.00 -6.46
C THR A 126 -4.04 9.76 -7.31
N GLU A 127 -3.13 9.89 -8.28
CA GLU A 127 -2.69 8.78 -9.11
C GLU A 127 -1.98 7.71 -8.26
N TYR A 128 -1.04 8.13 -7.40
CA TYR A 128 -0.30 7.23 -6.52
C TYR A 128 -1.23 6.44 -5.60
N ILE A 129 -2.16 7.13 -4.94
CA ILE A 129 -3.14 6.51 -4.03
C ILE A 129 -3.97 5.48 -4.81
N LYS A 130 -4.55 5.88 -5.94
CA LYS A 130 -5.40 5.01 -6.75
C LYS A 130 -4.67 3.73 -7.18
N LYS A 131 -3.51 3.87 -7.83
CA LYS A 131 -2.72 2.73 -8.33
C LYS A 131 -2.26 1.80 -7.20
N THR A 132 -1.90 2.38 -6.05
CA THR A 132 -1.46 1.63 -4.88
C THR A 132 -2.61 0.79 -4.28
N LEU A 133 -3.80 1.37 -4.14
CA LEU A 133 -4.98 0.65 -3.67
C LEU A 133 -5.42 -0.44 -4.66
N GLU A 134 -5.38 -0.17 -5.96
CA GLU A 134 -5.66 -1.16 -7.01
C GLU A 134 -4.65 -2.34 -6.96
N ALA A 135 -3.42 -2.08 -6.53
CA ALA A 135 -2.41 -3.12 -6.32
C ALA A 135 -2.60 -3.92 -5.02
N GLY A 136 -3.57 -3.55 -4.17
CA GLY A 136 -3.85 -4.20 -2.88
C GLY A 136 -2.90 -3.80 -1.75
N ILE A 137 -2.25 -2.63 -1.86
CA ILE A 137 -1.37 -2.06 -0.83
C ILE A 137 -2.13 -0.97 -0.09
N ASN A 138 -2.08 -0.97 1.24
CA ASN A 138 -2.69 0.07 2.06
C ASN A 138 -1.95 1.40 1.89
N VAL A 139 -2.63 2.51 2.11
CA VAL A 139 -2.07 3.86 1.94
C VAL A 139 -2.17 4.64 3.24
N LEU A 140 -1.07 5.23 3.66
CA LEU A 140 -1.00 6.28 4.66
C LEU A 140 -0.50 7.55 3.98
N SER A 141 -1.41 8.49 3.75
CA SER A 141 -1.12 9.76 3.08
C SER A 141 -1.38 10.93 4.03
N GLU A 142 -0.56 11.97 3.95
CA GLU A 142 -0.91 13.23 4.59
C GLU A 142 -2.16 13.83 3.96
N ALA A 143 -2.96 14.55 4.76
CA ALA A 143 -4.06 15.34 4.23
C ALA A 143 -3.50 16.48 3.36
N ASP A 144 -4.20 16.84 2.28
CA ASP A 144 -3.88 18.05 1.54
C ASP A 144 -4.15 19.24 2.47
N GLY A 145 -3.08 19.95 2.87
CA GLY A 145 -3.24 21.20 3.58
C GLY A 145 -3.99 22.18 2.68
N ASP A 146 -5.16 22.61 3.15
CA ASP A 146 -5.95 23.73 2.64
C ASP A 146 -6.26 23.75 1.13
N GLN A 147 -7.09 22.82 0.69
CA GLN A 147 -8.12 23.12 -0.29
C GLN A 147 -9.37 23.55 0.49
N GLN A 148 -9.33 24.69 1.16
CA GLN A 148 -10.58 25.36 1.55
C GLN A 148 -11.21 25.84 0.24
N PRO A 149 -12.44 25.42 -0.10
CA PRO A 149 -13.13 26.07 -1.18
C PRO A 149 -13.29 27.54 -0.80
N GLU A 150 -12.78 28.44 -1.65
CA GLU A 150 -13.08 29.85 -1.53
C GLU A 150 -14.60 30.01 -1.56
N LEU A 151 -15.16 30.48 -0.44
CA LEU A 151 -16.58 30.81 -0.29
C LEU A 151 -16.90 32.09 -1.04
#